data_09007d52125ea85e68d151c15d629b9f
#
_entry.id   09007d52125ea85e68d151c15d629b9f
#
_cell.length_a   1.000
_cell.length_b   1.000
_cell.length_c   1.000
_cell.angle_alpha   90.00
_cell.angle_beta   90.00
_cell.angle_gamma   90.00
#
_symmetry.space_group_name_H-M   'P 1'
#
loop_
_entity.id
_entity.type
_entity.pdbx_description
1 polymer ?
#
loop_
_entity_poly.entity_id
_entity_poly.type
_entity_poly.pdbx_seq_one_letter_code
_entity_poly.pdbx_strand_id
1 'polypeptide(L)'
;MRKKLNKKLCMDDIYEICILTHGNNRKKAHLYQLTFDEDERISTNALWVFTHFDMQNNEWLYAKHDDLIDRVLVEKKETKRRLMLHLLLRQPFEEESLRSDFIDFCIAKITACSQPYAIRCYCMKLAYEQMKYYPELLEELRMALDMLEQEVLSPGLQSAKRQIILHDFKEKL
;
A
#
# COMPACT_ATOMS: atom_id res chain seq x y z
N MET A 1 8.55 13.71 19.21
CA MET A 1 8.43 12.96 17.94
C MET A 1 8.54 13.88 16.74
N ARG A 2 7.71 14.92 16.60
CA ARG A 2 7.72 15.85 15.43
C ARG A 2 9.12 16.38 15.08
N LYS A 3 9.91 16.86 16.08
CA LYS A 3 11.29 17.33 15.86
C LYS A 3 12.22 16.26 15.26
N LYS A 4 12.04 14.98 15.64
CA LYS A 4 12.83 13.87 15.08
C LYS A 4 12.48 13.60 13.61
N LEU A 5 11.23 13.78 13.22
CA LEU A 5 10.75 13.58 11.86
C LEU A 5 11.10 14.74 10.91
N ASN A 6 11.50 15.90 11.43
CA ASN A 6 11.83 17.08 10.61
C ASN A 6 13.31 17.10 10.16
N LYS A 7 13.90 15.95 9.90
CA LYS A 7 15.26 15.80 9.36
C LYS A 7 15.31 14.64 8.36
N LYS A 8 16.43 14.51 7.65
CA LYS A 8 16.69 13.28 6.89
C LYS A 8 16.86 12.15 7.90
N LEU A 9 15.98 11.15 7.87
CA LEU A 9 16.06 9.97 8.74
C LEU A 9 17.08 8.97 8.21
N CYS A 10 17.81 8.34 9.13
CA CYS A 10 18.53 7.09 8.90
C CYS A 10 17.74 5.92 9.50
N MET A 11 18.20 4.70 9.26
CA MET A 11 17.52 3.50 9.79
C MET A 11 17.49 3.47 11.32
N ASP A 12 18.54 3.94 11.97
CA ASP A 12 18.60 4.01 13.45
C ASP A 12 17.52 4.94 14.03
N ASP A 13 17.31 6.10 13.39
CA ASP A 13 16.21 7.01 13.77
C ASP A 13 14.83 6.34 13.66
N ILE A 14 14.63 5.55 12.60
CA ILE A 14 13.38 4.81 12.38
C ILE A 14 13.19 3.76 13.45
N TYR A 15 14.19 2.93 13.71
CA TYR A 15 14.14 1.91 14.74
C TYR A 15 13.91 2.51 16.14
N GLU A 16 14.54 3.64 16.46
CA GLU A 16 14.29 4.34 17.71
C GLU A 16 12.80 4.73 17.84
N ILE A 17 12.19 5.26 16.78
CA ILE A 17 10.77 5.63 16.82
C ILE A 17 9.88 4.38 16.88
N CYS A 18 10.22 3.30 16.19
CA CYS A 18 9.53 2.02 16.29
C CYS A 18 9.55 1.49 17.74
N ILE A 19 10.71 1.51 18.40
CA ILE A 19 10.85 1.11 19.81
C ILE A 19 10.00 2.01 20.72
N LEU A 20 10.04 3.33 20.52
CA LEU A 20 9.26 4.29 21.30
C LEU A 20 7.75 4.10 21.18
N THR A 21 7.27 3.57 20.04
CA THR A 21 5.85 3.34 19.75
C THR A 21 5.41 1.91 20.05
N HIS A 22 6.36 0.99 20.24
CA HIS A 22 6.09 -0.43 20.53
C HIS A 22 5.17 -0.58 21.74
N GLY A 23 4.07 -1.33 21.58
CA GLY A 23 3.07 -1.55 22.64
C GLY A 23 2.36 -0.29 23.15
N ASN A 24 2.54 0.88 22.52
CA ASN A 24 2.01 2.15 23.01
C ASN A 24 1.06 2.81 22.00
N ASN A 25 -0.24 2.51 22.12
CA ASN A 25 -1.27 3.01 21.23
C ASN A 25 -1.38 4.55 21.20
N ARG A 26 -1.11 5.22 22.34
CA ARG A 26 -1.14 6.70 22.39
C ARG A 26 -0.01 7.31 21.55
N LYS A 27 1.18 6.72 21.58
CA LYS A 27 2.30 7.17 20.76
C LYS A 27 2.09 6.81 19.29
N LYS A 28 1.49 5.66 18.98
CA LYS A 28 1.10 5.29 17.62
C LYS A 28 0.08 6.29 17.06
N ALA A 29 -0.94 6.65 17.83
CA ALA A 29 -1.92 7.66 17.43
C ALA A 29 -1.27 9.03 17.18
N HIS A 30 -0.34 9.46 18.06
CA HIS A 30 0.40 10.70 17.83
C HIS A 30 1.27 10.64 16.55
N LEU A 31 1.95 9.52 16.28
CA LEU A 31 2.70 9.31 15.05
C LEU A 31 1.77 9.35 13.83
N TYR A 32 0.58 8.75 13.94
CA TYR A 32 -0.41 8.77 12.86
C TYR A 32 -0.90 10.18 12.56
N GLN A 33 -1.15 11.01 13.58
CA GLN A 33 -1.48 12.42 13.37
C GLN A 33 -0.39 13.17 12.61
N LEU A 34 0.89 12.83 12.81
CA LEU A 34 2.00 13.43 12.08
C LEU A 34 2.06 13.02 10.61
N THR A 35 1.32 11.98 10.17
CA THR A 35 1.18 11.68 8.74
C THR A 35 0.33 12.71 7.99
N PHE A 36 -0.39 13.57 8.71
CA PHE A 36 -1.18 14.69 8.19
C PHE A 36 -0.48 16.05 8.36
N ASP A 37 0.75 16.07 8.87
CA ASP A 37 1.48 17.32 9.09
C ASP A 37 1.65 18.09 7.78
N GLU A 38 1.49 19.42 7.83
CA GLU A 38 1.64 20.31 6.68
C GLU A 38 3.08 20.28 6.10
N ASP A 39 4.06 20.03 6.96
CA ASP A 39 5.43 19.77 6.53
C ASP A 39 5.51 18.41 5.83
N GLU A 40 5.74 18.44 4.52
CA GLU A 40 5.80 17.24 3.67
C GLU A 40 6.87 16.24 4.15
N ARG A 41 7.98 16.72 4.70
CA ARG A 41 9.04 15.85 5.23
C ARG A 41 8.56 15.10 6.46
N ILE A 42 7.91 15.79 7.38
CA ILE A 42 7.38 15.18 8.61
C ILE A 42 6.33 14.13 8.26
N SER A 43 5.36 14.49 7.42
CA SER A 43 4.28 13.58 7.04
C SER A 43 4.77 12.36 6.25
N THR A 44 5.74 12.55 5.35
CA THR A 44 6.37 11.44 4.61
C THR A 44 7.19 10.53 5.53
N ASN A 45 8.00 11.12 6.42
CA ASN A 45 8.81 10.37 7.37
C ASN A 45 7.93 9.59 8.36
N ALA A 46 6.80 10.16 8.81
CA ALA A 46 5.85 9.45 9.67
C ALA A 46 5.26 8.20 8.96
N LEU A 47 4.86 8.33 7.69
CA LEU A 47 4.42 7.19 6.88
C LEU A 47 5.55 6.15 6.72
N TRP A 48 6.79 6.61 6.50
CA TRP A 48 7.93 5.72 6.34
C TRP A 48 8.22 4.92 7.60
N VAL A 49 8.13 5.52 8.79
CA VAL A 49 8.27 4.80 10.06
C VAL A 49 7.25 3.66 10.18
N PHE A 50 5.98 3.88 9.83
CA PHE A 50 4.95 2.84 9.87
C PHE A 50 5.28 1.64 8.97
N THR A 51 5.96 1.85 7.84
CA THR A 51 6.36 0.73 6.97
C THR A 51 7.40 -0.21 7.61
N HIS A 52 8.03 0.20 8.72
CA HIS A 52 9.01 -0.58 9.47
C HIS A 52 8.44 -1.17 10.78
N PHE A 53 7.16 -1.00 11.04
CA PHE A 53 6.53 -1.69 12.17
C PHE A 53 6.62 -3.21 11.98
N ASP A 54 6.88 -3.96 13.06
CA ASP A 54 6.68 -5.40 13.06
C ASP A 54 5.19 -5.75 12.88
N MET A 55 4.88 -7.01 12.66
CA MET A 55 3.51 -7.45 12.38
C MET A 55 2.55 -7.09 13.52
N GLN A 56 2.94 -7.33 14.76
CA GLN A 56 2.10 -7.05 15.93
C GLN A 56 1.77 -5.56 16.08
N ASN A 57 2.76 -4.68 15.86
CA ASN A 57 2.51 -3.24 15.92
C ASN A 57 1.74 -2.73 14.69
N ASN A 58 1.91 -3.40 13.53
CA ASN A 58 1.20 -3.07 12.30
C ASN A 58 -0.31 -3.32 12.42
N GLU A 59 -0.76 -4.29 13.21
CA GLU A 59 -2.19 -4.57 13.45
C GLU A 59 -2.96 -3.33 13.95
N TRP A 60 -2.27 -2.42 14.64
CA TRP A 60 -2.87 -1.16 15.06
C TRP A 60 -3.40 -0.32 13.86
N LEU A 61 -2.80 -0.47 12.67
CA LEU A 61 -3.22 0.23 11.46
C LEU A 61 -4.47 -0.38 10.81
N TYR A 62 -4.89 -1.59 11.19
CA TYR A 62 -6.08 -2.22 10.60
C TYR A 62 -7.35 -1.38 10.83
N ALA A 63 -7.46 -0.74 12.01
CA ALA A 63 -8.51 0.22 12.31
C ALA A 63 -8.41 1.55 11.51
N LYS A 64 -7.40 1.70 10.64
CA LYS A 64 -7.17 2.86 9.76
C LYS A 64 -7.23 2.47 8.27
N HIS A 65 -7.75 1.29 7.97
CA HIS A 65 -7.79 0.74 6.62
C HIS A 65 -8.50 1.69 5.64
N ASP A 66 -9.76 2.02 5.91
CA ASP A 66 -10.56 2.88 5.06
C ASP A 66 -10.00 4.31 4.96
N ASP A 67 -9.51 4.87 6.08
CA ASP A 67 -8.88 6.19 6.07
C ASP A 67 -7.61 6.19 5.18
N LEU A 68 -6.82 5.11 5.18
CA LEU A 68 -5.67 4.98 4.30
C LEU A 68 -6.10 4.87 2.83
N ILE A 69 -7.17 4.13 2.52
CA ILE A 69 -7.72 4.05 1.16
C ILE A 69 -8.18 5.43 0.70
N ASP A 70 -9.01 6.12 1.48
CA ASP A 70 -9.53 7.45 1.14
C ASP A 70 -8.39 8.44 0.85
N ARG A 71 -7.32 8.37 1.64
CA ARG A 71 -6.13 9.20 1.44
C ARG A 71 -5.34 8.83 0.19
N VAL A 72 -5.20 7.55 -0.13
CA VAL A 72 -4.55 7.09 -1.37
C VAL A 72 -5.25 7.65 -2.59
N LEU A 73 -6.58 7.65 -2.59
CA LEU A 73 -7.41 8.11 -3.71
C LEU A 73 -7.16 9.59 -4.04
N VAL A 74 -6.99 10.44 -3.02
CA VAL A 74 -6.81 11.89 -3.18
C VAL A 74 -5.37 12.38 -3.15
N GLU A 75 -4.42 11.55 -2.70
CA GLU A 75 -3.00 11.94 -2.56
C GLU A 75 -2.38 12.25 -3.92
N LYS A 76 -1.73 13.41 -4.03
CA LYS A 76 -1.06 13.87 -5.26
C LYS A 76 0.43 13.51 -5.30
N LYS A 77 1.06 13.33 -4.12
CA LYS A 77 2.48 13.02 -4.00
C LYS A 77 2.73 11.53 -4.14
N GLU A 78 3.42 11.13 -5.19
CA GLU A 78 3.71 9.71 -5.49
C GLU A 78 4.44 8.99 -4.34
N THR A 79 5.37 9.69 -3.67
CA THR A 79 6.10 9.10 -2.53
C THR A 79 5.16 8.74 -1.39
N LYS A 80 4.25 9.63 -1.00
CA LYS A 80 3.27 9.35 0.06
C LYS A 80 2.30 8.28 -0.37
N ARG A 81 1.77 8.37 -1.60
CA ARG A 81 0.89 7.34 -2.16
C ARG A 81 1.53 5.96 -2.11
N ARG A 82 2.78 5.84 -2.56
CA ARG A 82 3.54 4.59 -2.53
C ARG A 82 3.68 4.03 -1.11
N LEU A 83 3.97 4.88 -0.12
CA LEU A 83 4.08 4.44 1.27
C LEU A 83 2.73 3.95 1.82
N MET A 84 1.64 4.67 1.56
CA MET A 84 0.30 4.25 2.01
C MET A 84 -0.15 2.95 1.32
N LEU A 85 0.08 2.78 0.02
CA LEU A 85 -0.18 1.52 -0.68
C LEU A 85 0.63 0.36 -0.07
N HIS A 86 1.88 0.61 0.32
CA HIS A 86 2.69 -0.39 1.02
C HIS A 86 2.10 -0.73 2.41
N LEU A 87 1.57 0.25 3.14
CA LEU A 87 0.90 -0.01 4.41
C LEU A 87 -0.37 -0.85 4.23
N LEU A 88 -1.15 -0.58 3.19
CA LEU A 88 -2.35 -1.37 2.86
C LEU A 88 -2.01 -2.81 2.50
N LEU A 89 -0.91 -3.07 1.76
CA LEU A 89 -0.45 -4.43 1.45
C LEU A 89 -0.07 -5.26 2.68
N ARG A 90 0.12 -4.64 3.83
CA ARG A 90 0.45 -5.30 5.08
C ARG A 90 -0.76 -5.49 5.99
N GLN A 91 -1.96 -5.26 5.45
CA GLN A 91 -3.23 -5.42 6.16
C GLN A 91 -4.05 -6.53 5.50
N PRO A 92 -4.87 -7.26 6.25
CA PRO A 92 -5.80 -8.21 5.67
C PRO A 92 -6.86 -7.47 4.85
N PHE A 93 -7.30 -8.10 3.76
CA PHE A 93 -8.48 -7.73 3.01
C PHE A 93 -9.50 -8.84 3.18
N GLU A 94 -10.66 -8.50 3.72
CA GLU A 94 -11.78 -9.43 3.93
C GLU A 94 -12.79 -9.25 2.81
N GLU A 95 -13.58 -10.29 2.54
CA GLU A 95 -14.56 -10.28 1.45
C GLU A 95 -15.53 -9.10 1.58
N GLU A 96 -16.02 -8.82 2.79
CA GLU A 96 -16.97 -7.74 3.07
C GLU A 96 -16.36 -6.34 2.98
N SER A 97 -15.04 -6.23 2.93
CA SER A 97 -14.33 -4.93 2.88
C SER A 97 -14.04 -4.44 1.46
N LEU A 98 -14.70 -5.02 0.44
CA LEU A 98 -14.50 -4.63 -0.95
C LEU A 98 -14.88 -3.17 -1.19
N ARG A 99 -13.96 -2.42 -1.80
CA ARG A 99 -14.11 -1.00 -2.18
C ARG A 99 -13.98 -0.83 -3.68
N SER A 100 -15.11 -0.64 -4.38
CA SER A 100 -15.12 -0.47 -5.84
C SER A 100 -14.29 0.74 -6.31
N ASP A 101 -14.38 1.86 -5.61
CA ASP A 101 -13.60 3.07 -5.91
C ASP A 101 -12.08 2.82 -5.83
N PHE A 102 -11.66 1.98 -4.89
CA PHE A 102 -10.25 1.62 -4.76
C PHE A 102 -9.80 0.57 -5.78
N ILE A 103 -10.68 -0.35 -6.17
CA ILE A 103 -10.44 -1.28 -7.29
C ILE A 103 -10.24 -0.50 -8.58
N ASP A 104 -11.16 0.41 -8.92
CA ASP A 104 -11.08 1.26 -10.11
C ASP A 104 -9.77 2.07 -10.14
N PHE A 105 -9.40 2.64 -8.99
CA PHE A 105 -8.12 3.33 -8.83
C PHE A 105 -6.94 2.40 -9.13
N CYS A 106 -6.94 1.19 -8.56
CA CYS A 106 -5.85 0.24 -8.77
C CYS A 106 -5.74 -0.18 -10.25
N ILE A 107 -6.84 -0.53 -10.89
CA ILE A 107 -6.88 -0.90 -12.32
C ILE A 107 -6.36 0.26 -13.18
N ALA A 108 -6.83 1.49 -12.95
CA ALA A 108 -6.35 2.66 -13.66
C ALA A 108 -4.83 2.89 -13.48
N LYS A 109 -4.27 2.60 -12.29
CA LYS A 109 -2.82 2.73 -12.04
C LYS A 109 -2.01 1.61 -12.69
N ILE A 110 -2.54 0.40 -12.75
CA ILE A 110 -1.89 -0.76 -13.40
C ILE A 110 -1.67 -0.45 -14.88
N THR A 111 -2.68 0.04 -15.57
CA THR A 111 -2.66 0.27 -17.02
C THR A 111 -1.94 1.56 -17.45
N ALA A 112 -1.71 2.49 -16.55
CA ALA A 112 -1.06 3.76 -16.86
C ALA A 112 0.47 3.63 -16.91
N CYS A 113 1.05 3.62 -18.14
CA CYS A 113 2.50 3.50 -18.38
C CYS A 113 3.34 4.61 -17.70
N SER A 114 2.75 5.79 -17.47
CA SER A 114 3.41 6.92 -16.83
C SER A 114 3.57 6.78 -15.31
N GLN A 115 2.91 5.78 -14.70
CA GLN A 115 2.99 5.56 -13.26
C GLN A 115 4.29 4.85 -12.86
N PRO A 116 4.90 5.21 -11.71
CA PRO A 116 6.06 4.50 -11.18
C PRO A 116 5.81 3.01 -11.02
N TYR A 117 6.78 2.19 -11.40
CA TYR A 117 6.69 0.72 -11.32
C TYR A 117 6.27 0.20 -9.94
N ALA A 118 6.74 0.82 -8.86
CA ALA A 118 6.38 0.42 -7.50
C ALA A 118 4.88 0.63 -7.22
N ILE A 119 4.30 1.74 -7.69
CA ILE A 119 2.86 2.01 -7.54
C ILE A 119 2.07 0.99 -8.35
N ARG A 120 2.42 0.76 -9.61
CA ARG A 120 1.77 -0.26 -10.46
C ARG A 120 1.82 -1.64 -9.80
N CYS A 121 2.99 -2.04 -9.28
CA CYS A 121 3.18 -3.32 -8.61
C CYS A 121 2.31 -3.46 -7.35
N TYR A 122 2.23 -2.41 -6.52
CA TYR A 122 1.38 -2.43 -5.34
C TYR A 122 -0.10 -2.46 -5.71
N CYS A 123 -0.52 -1.70 -6.72
CA CYS A 123 -1.89 -1.71 -7.20
C CYS A 123 -2.30 -3.08 -7.76
N MET A 124 -1.42 -3.80 -8.49
CA MET A 124 -1.69 -5.17 -8.94
C MET A 124 -2.01 -6.10 -7.75
N LYS A 125 -1.17 -6.08 -6.72
CA LYS A 125 -1.34 -6.94 -5.55
C LYS A 125 -2.59 -6.57 -4.75
N LEU A 126 -2.85 -5.27 -4.56
CA LEU A 126 -4.02 -4.78 -3.83
C LEU A 126 -5.33 -5.04 -4.59
N ALA A 127 -5.33 -4.91 -5.91
CA ALA A 127 -6.48 -5.31 -6.72
C ALA A 127 -6.77 -6.80 -6.54
N TYR A 128 -5.74 -7.66 -6.65
CA TYR A 128 -5.89 -9.09 -6.44
C TYR A 128 -6.47 -9.42 -5.05
N GLU A 129 -5.92 -8.83 -3.97
CA GLU A 129 -6.39 -9.07 -2.61
C GLU A 129 -7.88 -8.74 -2.41
N GLN A 130 -8.41 -7.74 -3.10
CA GLN A 130 -9.82 -7.39 -3.05
C GLN A 130 -10.70 -8.26 -3.97
N MET A 131 -10.19 -8.58 -5.18
CA MET A 131 -10.96 -9.22 -6.24
C MET A 131 -10.97 -10.75 -6.13
N LYS A 132 -10.05 -11.36 -5.35
CA LYS A 132 -9.87 -12.82 -5.27
C LYS A 132 -11.11 -13.60 -4.84
N TYR A 133 -12.04 -12.97 -4.13
CA TYR A 133 -13.30 -13.58 -3.70
C TYR A 133 -14.40 -13.59 -4.78
N TYR A 134 -14.20 -12.84 -5.88
CA TYR A 134 -15.20 -12.60 -6.91
C TYR A 134 -14.65 -12.97 -8.29
N PRO A 135 -15.06 -14.13 -8.87
CA PRO A 135 -14.51 -14.60 -10.14
C PRO A 135 -14.67 -13.60 -11.31
N GLU A 136 -15.77 -12.84 -11.33
CA GLU A 136 -16.04 -11.85 -12.37
C GLU A 136 -15.03 -10.69 -12.29
N LEU A 137 -14.69 -10.23 -11.08
CA LEU A 137 -13.70 -9.17 -10.88
C LEU A 137 -12.28 -9.67 -11.18
N LEU A 138 -11.97 -10.94 -10.87
CA LEU A 138 -10.68 -11.54 -11.24
C LEU A 138 -10.49 -11.56 -12.76
N GLU A 139 -11.55 -11.79 -13.53
CA GLU A 139 -11.47 -11.73 -14.99
C GLU A 139 -11.16 -10.33 -15.49
N GLU A 140 -11.74 -9.30 -14.86
CA GLU A 140 -11.41 -7.90 -15.16
C GLU A 140 -9.92 -7.60 -14.86
N LEU A 141 -9.42 -8.06 -13.72
CA LEU A 141 -7.99 -7.92 -13.40
C LEU A 141 -7.11 -8.62 -14.43
N ARG A 142 -7.49 -9.82 -14.90
CA ARG A 142 -6.75 -10.54 -15.95
C ARG A 142 -6.69 -9.73 -17.23
N MET A 143 -7.83 -9.21 -17.70
CA MET A 143 -7.85 -8.37 -18.90
C MET A 143 -6.93 -7.16 -18.75
N ALA A 144 -6.92 -6.50 -17.59
CA ALA A 144 -6.00 -5.40 -17.33
C ALA A 144 -4.53 -5.85 -17.36
N LEU A 145 -4.21 -7.03 -16.83
CA LEU A 145 -2.86 -7.60 -16.85
C LEU A 145 -2.42 -8.04 -18.26
N ASP A 146 -3.33 -8.50 -19.09
CA ASP A 146 -3.04 -8.92 -20.47
C ASP A 146 -2.75 -7.72 -21.36
N MET A 147 -3.38 -6.58 -21.12
CA MET A 147 -3.01 -5.32 -21.80
C MET A 147 -1.54 -4.95 -21.60
N LEU A 148 -0.91 -5.38 -20.49
CA LEU A 148 0.51 -5.12 -20.22
C LEU A 148 1.46 -6.00 -21.04
N GLU A 149 1.00 -7.02 -21.74
CA GLU A 149 1.89 -7.90 -22.54
C GLU A 149 2.54 -7.17 -23.70
N GLN A 150 1.93 -6.08 -24.15
CA GLN A 150 2.45 -5.23 -25.22
C GLN A 150 3.57 -4.28 -24.74
N GLU A 151 3.84 -4.24 -23.43
CA GLU A 151 4.86 -3.39 -22.84
C GLU A 151 6.11 -4.17 -22.44
N VAL A 152 7.27 -3.50 -22.47
CA VAL A 152 8.49 -4.02 -21.85
C VAL A 152 8.37 -3.81 -20.33
N LEU A 153 7.88 -4.84 -19.65
CA LEU A 153 7.68 -4.79 -18.20
C LEU A 153 9.01 -4.88 -17.43
N SER A 154 9.14 -4.10 -16.37
CA SER A 154 10.25 -4.27 -15.43
C SER A 154 10.19 -5.66 -14.74
N PRO A 155 11.34 -6.22 -14.29
CA PRO A 155 11.36 -7.52 -13.61
C PRO A 155 10.39 -7.61 -12.42
N GLY A 156 10.22 -6.51 -11.67
CA GLY A 156 9.30 -6.44 -10.54
C GLY A 156 7.82 -6.56 -10.96
N LEU A 157 7.42 -5.91 -12.05
CA LEU A 157 6.06 -6.02 -12.59
C LEU A 157 5.80 -7.40 -13.17
N GLN A 158 6.76 -7.98 -13.89
CA GLN A 158 6.67 -9.36 -14.40
C GLN A 158 6.50 -10.36 -13.26
N SER A 159 7.26 -10.20 -12.18
CA SER A 159 7.16 -11.06 -11.01
C SER A 159 5.79 -10.92 -10.33
N ALA A 160 5.28 -9.71 -10.14
CA ALA A 160 3.97 -9.47 -9.55
C ALA A 160 2.83 -10.08 -10.41
N LYS A 161 2.86 -9.84 -11.73
CA LYS A 161 1.91 -10.43 -12.68
C LYS A 161 1.92 -11.96 -12.59
N ARG A 162 3.11 -12.56 -12.64
CA ARG A 162 3.27 -14.03 -12.55
C ARG A 162 2.73 -14.59 -11.23
N GLN A 163 2.98 -13.93 -10.11
CA GLN A 163 2.46 -14.38 -8.81
C GLN A 163 0.95 -14.39 -8.79
N ILE A 164 0.29 -13.35 -9.28
CA ILE A 164 -1.17 -13.26 -9.33
C ILE A 164 -1.75 -14.39 -10.20
N ILE A 165 -1.22 -14.57 -11.41
CA ILE A 165 -1.68 -15.61 -12.33
C ILE A 165 -1.49 -17.01 -11.71
N LEU A 166 -0.36 -17.29 -11.04
CA LEU A 166 -0.10 -18.58 -10.42
C LEU A 166 -0.97 -18.85 -9.18
N HIS A 167 -1.32 -17.83 -8.40
CA HIS A 167 -2.23 -17.99 -7.26
C HIS A 167 -3.64 -18.37 -7.74
N ASP A 168 -4.14 -17.69 -8.74
CA ASP A 168 -5.44 -17.96 -9.31
C ASP A 168 -5.56 -19.38 -9.93
N PHE A 169 -4.46 -19.90 -10.49
CA PHE A 169 -4.42 -21.30 -10.96
C PHE A 169 -4.44 -22.34 -9.84
N LYS A 170 -3.86 -22.02 -8.67
CA LYS A 170 -3.83 -22.96 -7.53
C LYS A 170 -5.15 -23.06 -6.78
N GLU A 171 -5.96 -22.02 -6.79
CA GLU A 171 -7.28 -22.03 -6.13
C GLU A 171 -8.37 -22.72 -6.99
N LYS A 172 -8.06 -23.01 -8.26
CA LYS A 172 -8.97 -23.71 -9.20
C LYS A 172 -8.71 -25.23 -9.33
N LEU A 173 -7.71 -25.76 -8.63
CA LEU A 173 -7.37 -27.18 -8.57
C LEU A 173 -7.75 -27.79 -7.21
#